data_7a54cc0846b16a8098a48f0ae626ffc8
#
_entry.id   7a54cc0846b16a8098a48f0ae626ffc8
#
_cell.length_a   1.000
_cell.length_b   1.000
_cell.length_c   1.000
_cell.angle_alpha   90.00
_cell.angle_beta   90.00
_cell.angle_gamma   90.00
#
_symmetry.space_group_name_H-M   'P 1'
#
loop_
_entity.id
_entity.type
_entity.pdbx_description
1 polymer ?
#
loop_
_entity_poly.entity_id
_entity_poly.type
_entity_poly.pdbx_seq_one_letter_code
_entity_poly.pdbx_strand_id
1 'polypeptide(L)'
;ITGDTTGAIIGALKDHLIKTIVGRDVDDFEELIQAVNRCIVKNTSAKAAVDMALYDLYGQLYKLPVYKLFGGSRRKVVTDITISVNDPQVMAEDTRNAVERGYDTIKVKVGMNPDLDLARLTAVRQAAGPERQIRIDANQAWSPKQAVRLLNQMQEKGLGIELVEQPVPAHDFEGLKFVTQRSYVPVLADESVFSPEDAVKIMQ
;
A
#
# COMPACT_ATOMS: atom_id res chain seq x y z
N ILE A 1 10.44 -3.73 0.72
CA ILE A 1 9.36 -3.13 -0.06
C ILE A 1 9.82 -1.79 -0.65
N THR A 2 10.34 -0.87 0.16
CA THR A 2 10.84 0.44 -0.31
C THR A 2 12.26 0.41 -0.89
N GLY A 3 12.99 -0.68 -0.69
CA GLY A 3 14.38 -0.82 -1.13
C GLY A 3 15.42 -0.16 -0.21
N ASP A 4 15.01 0.60 0.79
CA ASP A 4 15.90 1.23 1.75
C ASP A 4 16.22 0.30 2.92
N THR A 5 17.50 0.24 3.32
CA THR A 5 17.91 -0.47 4.54
C THR A 5 17.88 0.49 5.73
N THR A 6 17.71 -0.06 6.94
CA THR A 6 17.76 0.74 8.18
C THR A 6 19.05 1.57 8.28
N GLY A 7 20.20 0.98 7.91
CA GLY A 7 21.47 1.69 7.92
C GLY A 7 21.52 2.87 6.96
N ALA A 8 20.96 2.71 5.74
CA ALA A 8 20.86 3.78 4.76
C ALA A 8 20.00 4.94 5.26
N ILE A 9 18.83 4.62 5.84
CA ILE A 9 17.91 5.63 6.41
C ILE A 9 18.60 6.40 7.55
N ILE A 10 19.23 5.68 8.50
CA ILE A 10 19.94 6.31 9.62
C ILE A 10 21.09 7.18 9.14
N GLY A 11 21.89 6.73 8.15
CA GLY A 11 22.96 7.51 7.55
C GLY A 11 22.45 8.80 6.91
N ALA A 12 21.41 8.70 6.07
CA ALA A 12 20.79 9.86 5.45
C ALA A 12 20.26 10.87 6.47
N LEU A 13 19.64 10.38 7.55
CA LEU A 13 19.19 11.24 8.66
C LEU A 13 20.33 11.96 9.33
N LYS A 14 21.35 11.24 9.81
CA LYS A 14 22.46 11.81 10.61
C LYS A 14 23.36 12.73 9.82
N ASP A 15 23.69 12.34 8.59
CA ASP A 15 24.74 13.02 7.83
C ASP A 15 24.21 14.19 6.99
N HIS A 16 22.92 14.20 6.66
CA HIS A 16 22.30 15.19 5.78
C HIS A 16 21.08 15.88 6.40
N LEU A 17 20.01 15.14 6.64
CA LEU A 17 18.69 15.70 6.96
C LEU A 17 18.68 16.46 8.30
N ILE A 18 19.22 15.88 9.38
CA ILE A 18 19.29 16.53 10.70
C ILE A 18 20.08 17.84 10.62
N LYS A 19 21.21 17.84 9.91
CA LYS A 19 22.05 19.04 9.75
C LYS A 19 21.34 20.14 8.96
N THR A 20 20.37 19.78 8.13
CA THR A 20 19.60 20.72 7.31
C THR A 20 18.52 21.45 8.11
N ILE A 21 17.97 20.82 9.14
CA ILE A 21 16.79 21.34 9.86
C ILE A 21 17.08 21.81 11.28
N VAL A 22 18.04 21.21 11.99
CA VAL A 22 18.32 21.55 13.38
C VAL A 22 18.78 23.01 13.52
N GLY A 23 18.16 23.73 14.46
CA GLY A 23 18.44 25.14 14.72
C GLY A 23 17.63 26.11 13.84
N ARG A 24 16.78 25.62 12.94
CA ARG A 24 15.84 26.47 12.17
C ARG A 24 14.51 26.63 12.89
N ASP A 25 13.84 27.72 12.59
CA ASP A 25 12.52 27.98 13.14
C ASP A 25 11.48 27.08 12.49
N VAL A 26 10.61 26.46 13.29
CA VAL A 26 9.55 25.60 12.79
C VAL A 26 8.42 26.40 12.12
N ASP A 27 8.33 27.69 12.41
CA ASP A 27 7.36 28.57 11.76
C ASP A 27 7.67 28.83 10.28
N ASP A 28 8.94 28.67 9.88
CA ASP A 28 9.35 28.64 8.48
C ASP A 28 9.06 27.27 7.84
N PHE A 29 7.89 26.73 8.10
CA PHE A 29 7.52 25.35 7.84
C PHE A 29 7.70 24.91 6.38
N GLU A 30 7.21 25.70 5.44
CA GLU A 30 7.32 25.40 4.01
C GLU A 30 8.80 25.39 3.55
N GLU A 31 9.61 26.31 4.05
CA GLU A 31 11.05 26.36 3.76
C GLU A 31 11.79 25.15 4.34
N LEU A 32 11.38 24.67 5.52
CA LEU A 32 11.91 23.43 6.11
C LEU A 32 11.60 22.22 5.24
N ILE A 33 10.36 22.06 4.82
CA ILE A 33 9.94 20.95 3.94
C ILE A 33 10.70 20.99 2.61
N GLN A 34 10.86 22.17 2.00
CA GLN A 34 11.63 22.32 0.78
C GLN A 34 13.12 22.01 0.99
N ALA A 35 13.71 22.41 2.12
CA ALA A 35 15.09 22.12 2.46
C ALA A 35 15.32 20.61 2.61
N VAL A 36 14.41 19.89 3.30
CA VAL A 36 14.40 18.44 3.42
C VAL A 36 14.36 17.77 2.03
N ASN A 37 13.47 18.24 1.15
CA ASN A 37 13.32 17.68 -0.19
C ASN A 37 14.55 17.88 -1.08
N ARG A 38 15.26 18.99 -0.93
CA ARG A 38 16.43 19.36 -1.76
C ARG A 38 17.78 18.87 -1.23
N CYS A 39 17.88 18.50 0.05
CA CYS A 39 19.19 18.24 0.69
C CYS A 39 19.95 17.05 0.10
N ILE A 40 19.27 16.02 -0.33
CA ILE A 40 19.83 14.84 -1.02
C ILE A 40 18.87 14.32 -2.09
N VAL A 41 19.40 13.65 -3.10
CA VAL A 41 18.60 13.02 -4.16
C VAL A 41 18.01 11.70 -3.65
N LYS A 42 16.76 11.37 -4.00
CA LYS A 42 16.04 10.16 -3.55
C LYS A 42 15.98 10.09 -2.01
N ASN A 43 16.35 8.95 -1.40
CA ASN A 43 16.27 8.73 0.06
C ASN A 43 14.88 9.04 0.64
N THR A 44 13.86 8.62 -0.07
CA THR A 44 12.45 9.00 0.19
C THR A 44 11.97 8.54 1.56
N SER A 45 12.38 7.36 2.03
CA SER A 45 12.01 6.87 3.36
C SER A 45 12.58 7.75 4.49
N ALA A 46 13.83 8.21 4.35
CA ALA A 46 14.44 9.11 5.33
C ALA A 46 13.79 10.50 5.30
N LYS A 47 13.49 11.02 4.11
CA LYS A 47 12.76 12.29 3.96
C LYS A 47 11.35 12.22 4.53
N ALA A 48 10.62 11.14 4.25
CA ALA A 48 9.28 10.93 4.79
C ALA A 48 9.29 10.87 6.33
N ALA A 49 10.30 10.25 6.94
CA ALA A 49 10.42 10.22 8.39
C ALA A 49 10.58 11.63 8.98
N VAL A 50 11.37 12.49 8.35
CA VAL A 50 11.56 13.89 8.79
C VAL A 50 10.30 14.73 8.52
N ASP A 51 9.70 14.57 7.36
CA ASP A 51 8.45 15.24 6.96
C ASP A 51 7.33 14.95 7.98
N MET A 52 7.09 13.68 8.28
CA MET A 52 6.12 13.28 9.30
C MET A 52 6.42 13.87 10.68
N ALA A 53 7.70 13.89 11.10
CA ALA A 53 8.11 14.45 12.37
C ALA A 53 7.89 15.97 12.42
N LEU A 54 8.17 16.69 11.33
CA LEU A 54 7.92 18.13 11.22
C LEU A 54 6.42 18.46 11.29
N TYR A 55 5.58 17.73 10.58
CA TYR A 55 4.12 17.89 10.65
C TYR A 55 3.56 17.58 12.04
N ASP A 56 4.08 16.55 12.70
CA ASP A 56 3.68 16.22 14.07
C ASP A 56 4.09 17.33 15.06
N LEU A 57 5.34 17.79 14.96
CA LEU A 57 5.86 18.90 15.78
C LEU A 57 5.03 20.18 15.57
N TYR A 58 4.75 20.55 14.33
CA TYR A 58 3.96 21.72 13.97
C TYR A 58 2.53 21.60 14.52
N GLY A 59 1.92 20.42 14.36
CA GLY A 59 0.61 20.14 14.92
C GLY A 59 0.56 20.25 16.45
N GLN A 60 1.59 19.77 17.15
CA GLN A 60 1.69 19.89 18.60
C GLN A 60 1.88 21.35 19.05
N LEU A 61 2.74 22.11 18.36
CA LEU A 61 3.01 23.51 18.66
C LEU A 61 1.73 24.34 18.57
N TYR A 62 0.95 24.18 17.53
CA TYR A 62 -0.29 24.90 17.29
C TYR A 62 -1.55 24.23 17.89
N LYS A 63 -1.38 23.11 18.61
CA LYS A 63 -2.47 22.32 19.21
C LYS A 63 -3.54 21.89 18.18
N LEU A 64 -3.12 21.60 16.97
CA LEU A 64 -3.95 21.18 15.86
C LEU A 64 -3.59 19.77 15.43
N PRO A 65 -4.54 18.82 15.36
CA PRO A 65 -4.29 17.52 14.75
C PRO A 65 -3.87 17.69 13.28
N VAL A 66 -2.89 16.90 12.83
CA VAL A 66 -2.34 16.98 11.46
C VAL A 66 -3.41 16.92 10.36
N TYR A 67 -4.46 16.10 10.53
CA TYR A 67 -5.55 16.05 9.55
C TYR A 67 -6.26 17.41 9.35
N LYS A 68 -6.28 18.27 10.37
CA LYS A 68 -6.84 19.63 10.26
C LYS A 68 -5.89 20.57 9.53
N LEU A 69 -4.59 20.39 9.67
CA LEU A 69 -3.60 21.16 8.89
C LEU A 69 -3.81 20.94 7.39
N PHE A 70 -4.23 19.74 7.00
CA PHE A 70 -4.58 19.40 5.61
C PHE A 70 -6.04 19.74 5.23
N GLY A 71 -6.75 20.52 6.02
CA GLY A 71 -8.14 20.87 5.74
C GLY A 71 -9.15 19.75 5.95
N GLY A 72 -8.73 18.65 6.59
CA GLY A 72 -9.58 17.50 6.84
C GLY A 72 -10.60 17.72 7.96
N SER A 73 -11.66 16.91 7.94
CA SER A 73 -12.66 16.83 8.99
C SER A 73 -12.64 15.45 9.66
N ARG A 74 -13.13 15.37 10.90
CA ARG A 74 -13.29 14.06 11.55
C ARG A 74 -14.30 13.22 10.76
N ARG A 75 -13.81 12.12 10.18
CA ARG A 75 -14.64 11.13 9.50
C ARG A 75 -14.31 9.74 10.05
N LYS A 76 -15.33 8.88 10.08
CA LYS A 76 -15.10 7.45 10.30
C LYS A 76 -14.38 6.91 9.05
N VAL A 77 -13.24 6.29 9.25
CA VAL A 77 -12.48 5.62 8.17
C VAL A 77 -12.59 4.12 8.42
N VAL A 78 -12.94 3.39 7.39
CA VAL A 78 -12.94 1.93 7.39
C VAL A 78 -11.57 1.48 6.91
N THR A 79 -10.97 0.54 7.62
CA THR A 79 -9.70 -0.08 7.25
C THR A 79 -9.89 -1.58 7.02
N ASP A 80 -9.00 -2.17 6.23
CA ASP A 80 -8.89 -3.63 6.10
C ASP A 80 -7.88 -4.21 7.10
N ILE A 81 -7.82 -5.54 7.14
CA ILE A 81 -6.78 -6.29 7.82
C ILE A 81 -6.11 -7.25 6.83
N THR A 82 -4.79 -7.32 6.89
CA THR A 82 -4.02 -8.18 5.99
C THR A 82 -3.86 -9.59 6.54
N ILE A 83 -4.26 -10.59 5.75
CA ILE A 83 -3.96 -12.00 5.95
C ILE A 83 -2.71 -12.35 5.14
N SER A 84 -1.66 -12.76 5.82
CA SER A 84 -0.39 -13.16 5.22
C SER A 84 -0.49 -14.50 4.50
N VAL A 85 0.39 -14.74 3.50
CA VAL A 85 0.42 -16.01 2.77
C VAL A 85 0.82 -17.15 3.70
N ASN A 86 -0.02 -18.19 3.75
CA ASN A 86 0.21 -19.40 4.51
C ASN A 86 -0.58 -20.57 3.88
N ASP A 87 -0.66 -21.69 4.56
CA ASP A 87 -1.55 -22.79 4.18
C ASP A 87 -3.02 -22.35 4.23
N PRO A 88 -3.89 -22.86 3.33
CA PRO A 88 -5.29 -22.45 3.27
C PRO A 88 -6.04 -22.52 4.60
N GLN A 89 -5.77 -23.52 5.42
CA GLN A 89 -6.41 -23.70 6.73
C GLN A 89 -5.99 -22.61 7.74
N VAL A 90 -4.71 -22.26 7.75
CA VAL A 90 -4.18 -21.19 8.61
C VAL A 90 -4.78 -19.84 8.18
N MET A 91 -4.82 -19.55 6.88
CA MET A 91 -5.42 -18.32 6.35
C MET A 91 -6.92 -18.24 6.65
N ALA A 92 -7.64 -19.36 6.62
CA ALA A 92 -9.04 -19.41 7.01
C ALA A 92 -9.22 -19.11 8.51
N GLU A 93 -8.33 -19.60 9.37
CA GLU A 93 -8.35 -19.32 10.82
C GLU A 93 -8.07 -17.84 11.09
N ASP A 94 -7.01 -17.28 10.49
CA ASP A 94 -6.69 -15.85 10.59
C ASP A 94 -7.86 -14.98 10.12
N THR A 95 -8.56 -15.43 9.06
CA THR A 95 -9.75 -14.74 8.54
C THR A 95 -10.90 -14.78 9.54
N ARG A 96 -11.19 -15.94 10.18
CA ARG A 96 -12.22 -16.03 11.24
C ARG A 96 -11.91 -15.08 12.40
N ASN A 97 -10.67 -15.07 12.86
CA ASN A 97 -10.21 -14.17 13.90
C ASN A 97 -10.39 -12.69 13.53
N ALA A 98 -10.11 -12.33 12.26
CA ALA A 98 -10.34 -10.98 11.75
C ALA A 98 -11.83 -10.62 11.74
N VAL A 99 -12.68 -11.54 11.30
CA VAL A 99 -14.14 -11.39 11.29
C VAL A 99 -14.70 -11.20 12.70
N GLU A 100 -14.26 -12.00 13.66
CA GLU A 100 -14.67 -11.89 15.08
C GLU A 100 -14.25 -10.55 15.69
N ARG A 101 -13.13 -9.98 15.25
CA ARG A 101 -12.68 -8.64 15.64
C ARG A 101 -13.45 -7.51 14.96
N GLY A 102 -14.40 -7.80 14.07
CA GLY A 102 -15.28 -6.84 13.43
C GLY A 102 -14.72 -6.21 12.16
N TYR A 103 -13.75 -6.83 11.47
CA TYR A 103 -13.30 -6.38 10.17
C TYR A 103 -14.26 -6.81 9.05
N ASP A 104 -14.71 -5.85 8.25
CA ASP A 104 -15.59 -6.08 7.10
C ASP A 104 -14.81 -6.21 5.79
N THR A 105 -13.55 -5.79 5.77
CA THR A 105 -12.67 -5.87 4.59
C THR A 105 -11.41 -6.64 4.95
N ILE A 106 -11.12 -7.68 4.16
CA ILE A 106 -9.97 -8.56 4.33
C ILE A 106 -9.04 -8.38 3.14
N LYS A 107 -7.80 -7.95 3.38
CA LYS A 107 -6.73 -7.92 2.39
C LYS A 107 -5.94 -9.22 2.45
N VAL A 108 -5.79 -9.92 1.34
CA VAL A 108 -5.14 -11.24 1.26
C VAL A 108 -3.89 -11.17 0.41
N LYS A 109 -2.75 -11.53 0.97
CA LYS A 109 -1.51 -11.68 0.20
C LYS A 109 -1.56 -12.96 -0.63
N VAL A 110 -1.16 -12.85 -1.92
CA VAL A 110 -1.12 -13.93 -2.90
C VAL A 110 0.18 -13.88 -3.70
N GLY A 111 0.38 -14.80 -4.66
CA GLY A 111 1.46 -14.71 -5.64
C GLY A 111 2.66 -15.62 -5.38
N MET A 112 2.81 -16.21 -4.19
CA MET A 112 3.92 -17.14 -3.93
C MET A 112 3.77 -18.47 -4.69
N ASN A 113 2.55 -18.93 -4.87
CA ASN A 113 2.24 -20.14 -5.63
C ASN A 113 0.84 -19.99 -6.25
N PRO A 114 0.76 -19.70 -7.56
CA PRO A 114 -0.52 -19.43 -8.23
C PRO A 114 -1.52 -20.58 -8.18
N ASP A 115 -1.05 -21.83 -8.14
CA ASP A 115 -1.93 -22.99 -8.08
C ASP A 115 -2.58 -23.15 -6.68
N LEU A 116 -1.89 -22.70 -5.63
CA LEU A 116 -2.42 -22.66 -4.27
C LEU A 116 -3.24 -21.40 -3.98
N ASP A 117 -3.06 -20.31 -4.71
CA ASP A 117 -3.73 -19.05 -4.44
C ASP A 117 -5.25 -19.18 -4.58
N LEU A 118 -5.74 -19.97 -5.53
CA LEU A 118 -7.18 -20.26 -5.64
C LEU A 118 -7.72 -21.06 -4.45
N ALA A 119 -6.96 -22.04 -3.95
CA ALA A 119 -7.35 -22.80 -2.78
C ALA A 119 -7.35 -21.93 -1.51
N ARG A 120 -6.33 -21.09 -1.34
CA ARG A 120 -6.22 -20.10 -0.26
C ARG A 120 -7.40 -19.14 -0.24
N LEU A 121 -7.69 -18.53 -1.38
CA LEU A 121 -8.79 -17.57 -1.51
C LEU A 121 -10.17 -18.23 -1.33
N THR A 122 -10.33 -19.48 -1.77
CA THR A 122 -11.55 -20.25 -1.50
C THR A 122 -11.74 -20.46 0.01
N ALA A 123 -10.69 -20.84 0.72
CA ALA A 123 -10.74 -21.03 2.18
C ALA A 123 -11.01 -19.70 2.91
N VAL A 124 -10.37 -18.61 2.48
CA VAL A 124 -10.60 -17.26 3.01
C VAL A 124 -12.04 -16.81 2.77
N ARG A 125 -12.59 -16.98 1.55
CA ARG A 125 -13.97 -16.62 1.24
C ARG A 125 -14.97 -17.40 2.09
N GLN A 126 -14.77 -18.69 2.27
CA GLN A 126 -15.60 -19.51 3.14
C GLN A 126 -15.56 -19.04 4.60
N ALA A 127 -14.39 -18.66 5.09
CA ALA A 127 -14.22 -18.17 6.46
C ALA A 127 -14.78 -16.75 6.66
N ALA A 128 -14.63 -15.87 5.65
CA ALA A 128 -15.14 -14.50 5.68
C ALA A 128 -16.67 -14.42 5.55
N GLY A 129 -17.28 -15.42 4.91
CA GLY A 129 -18.68 -15.37 4.53
C GLY A 129 -18.92 -14.53 3.25
N PRO A 130 -20.15 -14.48 2.72
CA PRO A 130 -20.43 -13.89 1.41
C PRO A 130 -20.38 -12.35 1.39
N GLU A 131 -20.67 -11.71 2.52
CA GLU A 131 -20.87 -10.26 2.59
C GLU A 131 -19.60 -9.43 2.71
N ARG A 132 -18.52 -10.03 3.19
CA ARG A 132 -17.27 -9.29 3.43
C ARG A 132 -16.48 -9.06 2.16
N GLN A 133 -15.89 -7.88 2.06
CA GLN A 133 -15.03 -7.53 0.94
C GLN A 133 -13.68 -8.24 1.04
N ILE A 134 -13.21 -8.80 -0.07
CA ILE A 134 -11.89 -9.39 -0.18
C ILE A 134 -11.11 -8.63 -1.24
N ARG A 135 -9.97 -8.07 -0.81
CA ARG A 135 -8.93 -7.46 -1.65
C ARG A 135 -7.77 -8.42 -1.74
N ILE A 136 -7.11 -8.49 -2.87
CA ILE A 136 -5.92 -9.32 -3.00
C ILE A 136 -4.72 -8.46 -3.38
N ASP A 137 -3.55 -8.83 -2.87
CA ASP A 137 -2.30 -8.16 -3.17
C ASP A 137 -1.27 -9.19 -3.63
N ALA A 138 -0.87 -9.09 -4.88
CA ALA A 138 0.06 -10.01 -5.50
C ALA A 138 1.52 -9.54 -5.40
N ASN A 139 1.78 -8.32 -4.94
CA ASN A 139 3.11 -7.74 -4.79
C ASN A 139 4.03 -8.04 -5.98
N GLN A 140 3.57 -7.74 -7.20
CA GLN A 140 4.32 -7.89 -8.44
C GLN A 140 4.58 -9.35 -8.91
N ALA A 141 3.90 -10.34 -8.35
CA ALA A 141 4.29 -11.74 -8.51
C ALA A 141 3.90 -12.37 -9.85
N TRP A 142 2.96 -11.80 -10.58
CA TRP A 142 2.41 -12.45 -11.77
C TRP A 142 2.89 -11.81 -13.07
N SER A 143 2.98 -12.63 -14.13
CA SER A 143 3.00 -12.08 -15.48
C SER A 143 1.60 -11.58 -15.88
N PRO A 144 1.49 -10.65 -16.86
CA PRO A 144 0.18 -10.11 -17.27
C PRO A 144 -0.84 -11.19 -17.69
N LYS A 145 -0.40 -12.20 -18.45
CA LYS A 145 -1.27 -13.31 -18.86
C LYS A 145 -1.70 -14.18 -17.69
N GLN A 146 -0.81 -14.39 -16.74
CA GLN A 146 -1.09 -15.17 -15.52
C GLN A 146 -2.09 -14.44 -14.63
N ALA A 147 -1.92 -13.13 -14.44
CA ALA A 147 -2.84 -12.28 -13.69
C ALA A 147 -4.27 -12.38 -14.26
N VAL A 148 -4.44 -12.15 -15.57
CA VAL A 148 -5.77 -12.24 -16.22
C VAL A 148 -6.37 -13.63 -16.04
N ARG A 149 -5.61 -14.72 -16.25
CA ARG A 149 -6.09 -16.09 -16.05
C ARG A 149 -6.58 -16.33 -14.64
N LEU A 150 -5.79 -15.94 -13.64
CA LEU A 150 -6.13 -16.17 -12.23
C LEU A 150 -7.34 -15.35 -11.79
N LEU A 151 -7.43 -14.08 -12.19
CA LEU A 151 -8.56 -13.21 -11.88
C LEU A 151 -9.86 -13.73 -12.50
N ASN A 152 -9.82 -14.24 -13.73
CA ASN A 152 -10.97 -14.86 -14.36
C ASN A 152 -11.39 -16.15 -13.63
N GLN A 153 -10.46 -17.00 -13.23
CA GLN A 153 -10.75 -18.19 -12.43
C GLN A 153 -11.36 -17.85 -11.06
N MET A 154 -10.89 -16.77 -10.42
CA MET A 154 -11.49 -16.26 -9.17
C MET A 154 -12.93 -15.80 -9.39
N GLN A 155 -13.19 -15.11 -10.48
CA GLN A 155 -14.52 -14.67 -10.87
C GLN A 155 -15.46 -15.86 -11.15
N GLU A 156 -15.02 -16.82 -11.94
CA GLU A 156 -15.78 -18.04 -12.26
C GLU A 156 -16.15 -18.85 -11.00
N LYS A 157 -15.27 -18.85 -10.00
CA LYS A 157 -15.52 -19.48 -8.70
C LYS A 157 -16.40 -18.64 -7.76
N GLY A 158 -16.81 -17.45 -8.16
CA GLY A 158 -17.62 -16.57 -7.32
C GLY A 158 -16.89 -16.08 -6.06
N LEU A 159 -15.56 -15.91 -6.11
CA LEU A 159 -14.80 -15.49 -4.93
C LEU A 159 -15.02 -14.02 -4.54
N GLY A 160 -15.68 -13.23 -5.38
CA GLY A 160 -16.09 -11.86 -5.06
C GLY A 160 -14.92 -10.94 -4.70
N ILE A 161 -13.87 -10.95 -5.52
CA ILE A 161 -12.68 -10.10 -5.28
C ILE A 161 -13.04 -8.66 -5.64
N GLU A 162 -12.87 -7.75 -4.67
CA GLU A 162 -13.16 -6.31 -4.84
C GLU A 162 -12.13 -5.63 -5.75
N LEU A 163 -10.85 -5.90 -5.50
CA LEU A 163 -9.74 -5.38 -6.30
C LEU A 163 -8.49 -6.26 -6.17
N VAL A 164 -7.60 -6.12 -7.14
CA VAL A 164 -6.25 -6.68 -7.11
C VAL A 164 -5.21 -5.57 -7.05
N GLU A 165 -4.34 -5.62 -6.05
CA GLU A 165 -3.22 -4.70 -5.87
C GLU A 165 -1.97 -5.28 -6.50
N GLN A 166 -1.29 -4.46 -7.28
CA GLN A 166 -0.02 -4.67 -7.97
C GLN A 166 0.18 -6.11 -8.51
N PRO A 167 -0.62 -6.54 -9.48
CA PRO A 167 -0.54 -7.92 -9.99
C PRO A 167 0.75 -8.23 -10.74
N VAL A 168 1.36 -7.22 -11.40
CA VAL A 168 2.53 -7.35 -12.29
C VAL A 168 3.71 -6.52 -11.79
N PRO A 169 4.95 -6.75 -12.28
CA PRO A 169 6.13 -5.97 -11.88
C PRO A 169 5.91 -4.46 -11.98
N ALA A 170 6.46 -3.71 -11.02
CA ALA A 170 6.26 -2.26 -10.86
C ALA A 170 6.57 -1.43 -12.12
N HIS A 171 7.55 -1.85 -12.92
CA HIS A 171 7.96 -1.17 -14.15
C HIS A 171 7.19 -1.62 -15.40
N ASP A 172 6.33 -2.63 -15.29
CA ASP A 172 5.55 -3.18 -16.42
C ASP A 172 4.20 -2.45 -16.56
N PHE A 173 4.25 -1.18 -16.97
CA PHE A 173 3.03 -0.36 -17.19
C PHE A 173 2.12 -0.94 -18.27
N GLU A 174 2.70 -1.49 -19.35
CA GLU A 174 1.92 -2.14 -20.42
C GLU A 174 1.25 -3.44 -19.91
N GLY A 175 1.93 -4.19 -19.04
CA GLY A 175 1.35 -5.34 -18.38
C GLY A 175 0.23 -4.96 -17.44
N LEU A 176 0.38 -3.87 -16.67
CA LEU A 176 -0.68 -3.35 -15.80
C LEU A 176 -1.92 -2.94 -16.61
N LYS A 177 -1.71 -2.19 -17.70
CA LYS A 177 -2.76 -1.81 -18.67
C LYS A 177 -3.43 -3.05 -19.28
N PHE A 178 -2.63 -4.05 -19.68
CA PHE A 178 -3.15 -5.30 -20.23
C PHE A 178 -4.08 -6.02 -19.27
N VAL A 179 -3.72 -6.10 -17.97
CA VAL A 179 -4.56 -6.72 -16.93
C VAL A 179 -5.82 -5.89 -16.71
N THR A 180 -5.69 -4.57 -16.55
CA THR A 180 -6.82 -3.66 -16.33
C THR A 180 -7.88 -3.77 -17.44
N GLN A 181 -7.47 -3.88 -18.69
CA GLN A 181 -8.38 -3.97 -19.82
C GLN A 181 -9.06 -5.35 -20.00
N ARG A 182 -8.52 -6.41 -19.37
CA ARG A 182 -8.96 -7.81 -19.59
C ARG A 182 -9.45 -8.50 -18.33
N SER A 183 -9.47 -7.80 -17.22
CA SER A 183 -10.03 -8.27 -15.96
C SER A 183 -11.29 -7.48 -15.61
N TYR A 184 -12.28 -8.16 -15.05
CA TYR A 184 -13.43 -7.51 -14.42
C TYR A 184 -13.11 -7.01 -13.01
N VAL A 185 -12.01 -7.47 -12.43
CA VAL A 185 -11.54 -7.03 -11.11
C VAL A 185 -10.76 -5.72 -11.27
N PRO A 186 -11.13 -4.66 -10.57
CA PRO A 186 -10.37 -3.41 -10.56
C PRO A 186 -8.90 -3.63 -10.15
N VAL A 187 -7.99 -2.95 -10.84
CA VAL A 187 -6.54 -3.03 -10.57
C VAL A 187 -6.09 -1.79 -9.82
N LEU A 188 -5.41 -1.98 -8.70
CA LEU A 188 -4.78 -0.93 -7.90
C LEU A 188 -3.28 -0.98 -8.12
N ALA A 189 -2.69 0.17 -8.46
CA ALA A 189 -1.24 0.33 -8.55
C ALA A 189 -0.68 0.72 -7.18
N ASP A 190 0.31 -0.01 -6.69
CA ASP A 190 1.09 0.30 -5.49
C ASP A 190 2.55 0.59 -5.87
N GLU A 191 3.37 -0.42 -6.07
CA GLU A 191 4.80 -0.27 -6.36
C GLU A 191 5.10 0.39 -7.72
N SER A 192 4.09 0.56 -8.56
CA SER A 192 4.21 1.31 -9.81
C SER A 192 4.09 2.83 -9.64
N VAL A 193 3.69 3.35 -8.46
CA VAL A 193 3.42 4.78 -8.24
C VAL A 193 4.11 5.28 -6.99
N PHE A 194 5.29 5.85 -7.14
CA PHE A 194 6.04 6.50 -6.07
C PHE A 194 6.19 8.02 -6.27
N SER A 195 5.64 8.56 -7.36
CA SER A 195 5.74 9.99 -7.67
C SER A 195 4.51 10.48 -8.45
N PRO A 196 4.25 11.80 -8.47
CA PRO A 196 3.25 12.38 -9.36
C PRO A 196 3.48 12.04 -10.84
N GLU A 197 4.75 11.97 -11.25
CA GLU A 197 5.14 11.59 -12.61
C GLU A 197 4.76 10.14 -12.94
N ASP A 198 4.89 9.23 -11.99
CA ASP A 198 4.45 7.84 -12.17
C ASP A 198 2.92 7.75 -12.27
N ALA A 199 2.20 8.53 -11.46
CA ALA A 199 0.75 8.62 -11.55
C ALA A 199 0.28 9.09 -12.94
N VAL A 200 0.95 10.10 -13.51
CA VAL A 200 0.66 10.57 -14.88
C VAL A 200 0.90 9.48 -15.92
N LYS A 201 1.98 8.69 -15.79
CA LYS A 201 2.25 7.57 -16.71
C LYS A 201 1.17 6.48 -16.65
N ILE A 202 0.66 6.17 -15.46
CA ILE A 202 -0.40 5.16 -15.29
C ILE A 202 -1.74 5.62 -15.90
N MET A 203 -2.02 6.92 -15.90
CA MET A 203 -3.25 7.47 -16.48
C MET A 203 -3.24 7.53 -18.03
N GLN A 204 -2.12 7.28 -18.68
CA GLN A 204 -1.95 7.23 -20.15
C GLN A 204 -2.19 5.83 -20.72
#